data_d794e36b8432a6a4abed35d9a06f05b0
#
_entry.id   d794e36b8432a6a4abed35d9a06f05b0
#
_cell.length_a   1.000
_cell.length_b   1.000
_cell.length_c   1.000
_cell.angle_alpha   90.00
_cell.angle_beta   90.00
_cell.angle_gamma   90.00
#
_symmetry.space_group_name_H-M   'P 1'
#
loop_
_entity.id
_entity.type
_entity.pdbx_description
1 polymer ?
#
loop_
_entity_poly.entity_id
_entity_poly.type
_entity_poly.pdbx_seq_one_letter_code
_entity_poly.pdbx_strand_id
1 'polypeptide(L)'
;MSFNPAEYDIPANYRHWEGDTAEDSIGPFFFYMDGDNPRTAFRVQAHNCNAHNTVHGGVLMAFADYTLCLGANGGESESVATVTCNNEFVAPANEGDLILGEAETIRRGRSIVFMRCTLRTGEQVILTSSAV
;
A
#
# COMPACT_ATOMS: atom_id res chain seq x y z
N MET A 1 3.16 -2.73 18.65
CA MET A 1 2.70 -1.33 18.73
C MET A 1 1.69 -1.07 17.63
N SER A 2 0.57 -0.46 17.99
CA SER A 2 -0.47 -0.12 17.05
C SER A 2 -0.49 1.40 16.81
N PHE A 3 -0.76 1.80 15.58
CA PHE A 3 -0.88 3.20 15.20
C PHE A 3 -2.34 3.56 15.00
N ASN A 4 -2.70 4.76 15.41
CA ASN A 4 -4.08 5.26 15.30
C ASN A 4 -4.22 6.05 13.98
N PRO A 5 -5.10 5.64 13.07
CA PRO A 5 -5.27 6.36 11.79
C PRO A 5 -5.66 7.82 11.97
N ALA A 6 -6.36 8.18 13.04
CA ALA A 6 -6.75 9.57 13.31
C ALA A 6 -5.54 10.51 13.44
N GLU A 7 -4.41 10.02 13.93
CA GLU A 7 -3.18 10.81 14.08
C GLU A 7 -2.56 11.17 12.73
N TYR A 8 -2.98 10.51 11.67
CA TYR A 8 -2.50 10.73 10.30
C TYR A 8 -3.59 11.31 9.42
N ASP A 9 -4.69 11.74 10.01
CA ASP A 9 -5.86 12.28 9.31
C ASP A 9 -6.39 11.28 8.27
N ILE A 10 -6.52 10.03 8.71
CA ILE A 10 -7.04 8.91 7.93
C ILE A 10 -8.32 8.43 8.60
N PRO A 11 -9.37 8.11 7.80
CA PRO A 11 -10.67 7.69 8.37
C PRO A 11 -10.58 6.49 9.32
N ALA A 12 -11.45 6.46 10.32
CA ALA A 12 -11.40 5.49 11.40
C ALA A 12 -11.73 4.05 10.99
N ASN A 13 -12.30 3.86 9.79
CA ASN A 13 -12.57 2.51 9.26
C ASN A 13 -11.30 1.81 8.76
N TYR A 14 -10.21 2.56 8.58
CA TYR A 14 -8.91 1.97 8.29
C TYR A 14 -8.27 1.52 9.59
N ARG A 15 -7.49 0.44 9.53
CA ARG A 15 -6.80 -0.10 10.69
C ARG A 15 -5.36 -0.43 10.36
N HIS A 16 -4.55 -0.58 11.41
CA HIS A 16 -3.13 -0.87 11.32
C HIS A 16 -2.89 -2.38 11.39
N TRP A 17 -1.99 -2.88 10.55
CA TRP A 17 -1.50 -4.26 10.61
C TRP A 17 -0.28 -4.29 11.51
N GLU A 18 -0.40 -4.94 12.67
CA GLU A 18 0.67 -4.99 13.65
C GLU A 18 1.73 -6.03 13.30
N GLY A 19 2.96 -5.75 13.69
CA GLY A 19 4.05 -6.72 13.65
C GLY A 19 5.04 -6.54 12.50
N ASP A 20 4.79 -5.61 11.59
CA ASP A 20 5.72 -5.33 10.50
C ASP A 20 6.45 -4.02 10.77
N THR A 21 7.63 -4.12 11.38
CA THR A 21 8.41 -2.97 11.79
C THR A 21 8.99 -2.19 10.62
N ALA A 22 9.27 -2.86 9.50
CA ALA A 22 9.76 -2.20 8.29
C ALA A 22 8.67 -1.29 7.71
N GLU A 23 7.46 -1.81 7.58
CA GLU A 23 6.31 -1.03 7.10
C GLU A 23 5.99 0.11 8.03
N ASP A 24 6.03 -0.12 9.33
CA ASP A 24 5.77 0.92 10.34
C ASP A 24 6.82 2.04 10.28
N SER A 25 8.06 1.70 10.01
CA SER A 25 9.15 2.66 9.90
C SER A 25 9.02 3.55 8.66
N ILE A 26 8.53 2.99 7.56
CA ILE A 26 8.30 3.71 6.30
C ILE A 26 6.96 4.45 6.35
N GLY A 27 5.92 3.80 6.86
CA GLY A 27 4.57 4.34 6.91
C GLY A 27 4.29 5.25 8.10
N PRO A 28 3.38 4.88 8.99
CA PRO A 28 2.61 3.64 8.96
C PRO A 28 1.58 3.57 7.84
N PHE A 29 1.25 2.35 7.43
CA PHE A 29 0.23 2.07 6.42
C PHE A 29 -1.04 1.55 7.10
N PHE A 30 -2.19 1.81 6.48
CA PHE A 30 -3.49 1.43 7.04
C PHE A 30 -4.34 0.74 5.97
N PHE A 31 -5.28 -0.09 6.40
CA PHE A 31 -6.11 -0.84 5.46
C PHE A 31 -7.51 -1.11 6.01
N TYR A 32 -8.41 -1.45 5.12
CA TYR A 32 -9.61 -2.22 5.43
C TYR A 32 -9.91 -3.15 4.24
N MET A 33 -10.71 -4.18 4.46
CA MET A 33 -11.09 -5.10 3.40
C MET A 33 -12.48 -4.76 2.89
N ASP A 34 -12.58 -4.60 1.57
CA ASP A 34 -13.86 -4.46 0.87
C ASP A 34 -14.14 -5.82 0.22
N GLY A 35 -14.79 -6.71 0.97
CA GLY A 35 -14.89 -8.12 0.58
C GLY A 35 -13.49 -8.73 0.58
N ASP A 36 -13.07 -9.28 -0.56
CA ASP A 36 -11.74 -9.86 -0.72
C ASP A 36 -10.70 -8.87 -1.23
N ASN A 37 -11.11 -7.63 -1.49
CA ASN A 37 -10.23 -6.62 -2.08
C ASN A 37 -9.78 -5.62 -1.01
N PRO A 38 -8.47 -5.44 -0.84
CA PRO A 38 -7.97 -4.47 0.12
C PRO A 38 -8.14 -3.04 -0.37
N ARG A 39 -8.40 -2.16 0.58
CA ARG A 39 -8.30 -0.71 0.41
C ARG A 39 -7.27 -0.23 1.40
N THR A 40 -6.28 0.50 0.94
CA THR A 40 -5.16 0.93 1.77
C THR A 40 -5.02 2.44 1.76
N ALA A 41 -4.41 2.98 2.81
CA ALA A 41 -4.20 4.42 2.95
C ALA A 41 -2.86 4.71 3.61
N PHE A 42 -2.24 5.79 3.15
CA PHE A 42 -0.95 6.23 3.61
C PHE A 42 -0.87 7.76 3.50
N ARG A 43 -0.62 8.44 4.64
CA ARG A 43 -0.40 9.88 4.65
C ARG A 43 1.09 10.17 4.50
N VAL A 44 1.45 10.89 3.45
CA VAL A 44 2.85 11.20 3.16
C VAL A 44 3.42 12.16 4.19
N GLN A 45 4.52 11.78 4.79
CA GLN A 45 5.25 12.58 5.77
C GLN A 45 6.59 13.02 5.18
N ALA A 46 7.21 14.04 5.79
CA ALA A 46 8.46 14.60 5.31
C ALA A 46 9.55 13.53 5.10
N HIS A 47 9.66 12.56 6.02
CA HIS A 47 10.68 11.51 5.94
C HIS A 47 10.42 10.48 4.83
N ASN A 48 9.26 10.56 4.18
CA ASN A 48 8.94 9.72 3.02
C ASN A 48 9.39 10.33 1.70
N CYS A 49 9.84 11.58 1.73
CA CYS A 49 10.12 12.34 0.52
C CYS A 49 11.60 12.31 0.15
N ASN A 50 11.87 12.42 -1.14
CA ASN A 50 13.21 12.54 -1.69
C ASN A 50 13.67 14.00 -1.70
N ALA A 51 14.84 14.26 -2.30
CA ALA A 51 15.42 15.61 -2.37
C ALA A 51 14.58 16.59 -3.19
N HIS A 52 13.63 16.11 -3.98
CA HIS A 52 12.72 16.95 -4.79
C HIS A 52 11.39 17.22 -4.10
N ASN A 53 11.25 16.81 -2.84
CA ASN A 53 10.02 16.95 -2.03
C ASN A 53 8.84 16.15 -2.58
N THR A 54 9.11 15.10 -3.35
CA THR A 54 8.10 14.14 -3.77
C THR A 54 8.35 12.81 -3.06
N VAL A 55 7.32 11.98 -2.96
CA VAL A 55 7.45 10.68 -2.29
C VAL A 55 8.53 9.86 -2.99
N HIS A 56 9.46 9.31 -2.21
CA HIS A 56 10.51 8.45 -2.73
C HIS A 56 9.87 7.21 -3.39
N GLY A 57 10.35 6.86 -4.59
CA GLY A 57 9.80 5.72 -5.33
C GLY A 57 9.84 4.42 -4.55
N GLY A 58 10.88 4.21 -3.74
CA GLY A 58 10.98 3.03 -2.88
C GLY A 58 9.88 2.96 -1.83
N VAL A 59 9.44 4.10 -1.31
CA VAL A 59 8.32 4.16 -0.36
C VAL A 59 7.03 3.77 -1.06
N LEU A 60 6.80 4.27 -2.27
CA LEU A 60 5.61 3.89 -3.05
C LEU A 60 5.61 2.40 -3.38
N MET A 61 6.77 1.83 -3.71
CA MET A 61 6.90 0.38 -3.97
C MET A 61 6.59 -0.43 -2.71
N ALA A 62 7.05 0.03 -1.55
CA ALA A 62 6.75 -0.64 -0.28
C ALA A 62 5.24 -0.61 0.01
N PHE A 63 4.60 0.52 -0.21
CA PHE A 63 3.16 0.65 -0.02
C PHE A 63 2.36 -0.18 -1.03
N ALA A 64 2.82 -0.25 -2.28
CA ALA A 64 2.21 -1.11 -3.29
C ALA A 64 2.33 -2.59 -2.89
N ASP A 65 3.50 -3.02 -2.43
CA ASP A 65 3.72 -4.39 -1.98
C ASP A 65 2.82 -4.73 -0.79
N TYR A 66 2.69 -3.82 0.17
CA TYR A 66 1.77 -3.95 1.29
C TYR A 66 0.34 -4.20 0.80
N THR A 67 -0.13 -3.39 -0.16
CA THR A 67 -1.47 -3.50 -0.74
C THR A 67 -1.67 -4.82 -1.48
N LEU A 68 -0.67 -5.23 -2.27
CA LEU A 68 -0.69 -6.47 -3.04
C LEU A 68 -0.71 -7.69 -2.12
N CYS A 69 0.09 -7.69 -1.06
CA CYS A 69 0.14 -8.81 -0.10
C CYS A 69 -1.17 -8.97 0.66
N LEU A 70 -1.81 -7.87 1.04
CA LEU A 70 -3.13 -7.92 1.68
C LEU A 70 -4.18 -8.53 0.75
N GLY A 71 -4.11 -8.22 -0.54
CA GLY A 71 -4.99 -8.83 -1.54
C GLY A 71 -4.71 -10.31 -1.70
N ALA A 72 -3.45 -10.69 -1.70
CA ALA A 72 -3.05 -12.09 -1.87
C ALA A 72 -3.46 -12.96 -0.69
N ASN A 73 -3.34 -12.45 0.55
CA ASN A 73 -3.72 -13.22 1.75
C ASN A 73 -5.17 -12.97 2.21
N GLY A 74 -5.91 -12.12 1.50
CA GLY A 74 -7.30 -11.82 1.85
C GLY A 74 -7.48 -11.08 3.17
N GLY A 75 -6.45 -10.37 3.63
CA GLY A 75 -6.47 -9.69 4.92
C GLY A 75 -6.28 -10.62 6.11
N GLU A 76 -5.94 -11.87 5.86
CA GLU A 76 -5.70 -12.87 6.90
C GLU A 76 -4.22 -12.95 7.24
N SER A 77 -3.88 -13.70 8.28
CA SER A 77 -2.49 -13.85 8.73
C SER A 77 -1.68 -14.85 7.90
N GLU A 78 -2.22 -15.36 6.80
CA GLU A 78 -1.51 -16.28 5.94
C GLU A 78 -0.27 -15.62 5.35
N SER A 79 0.86 -16.31 5.45
CA SER A 79 2.12 -15.79 4.96
C SER A 79 2.21 -15.88 3.44
N VAL A 80 2.56 -14.77 2.81
CA VAL A 80 2.84 -14.71 1.38
C VAL A 80 4.20 -14.04 1.17
N ALA A 81 4.83 -14.35 0.05
CA ALA A 81 6.10 -13.74 -0.33
C ALA A 81 6.02 -13.28 -1.79
N THR A 82 6.46 -12.06 -2.04
CA THR A 82 6.49 -11.50 -3.39
C THR A 82 7.63 -12.12 -4.17
N VAL A 83 7.31 -12.71 -5.32
CA VAL A 83 8.30 -13.29 -6.23
C VAL A 83 8.80 -12.23 -7.21
N THR A 84 7.86 -11.51 -7.83
CA THR A 84 8.18 -10.38 -8.72
C THR A 84 7.18 -9.26 -8.47
N CYS A 85 7.65 -8.02 -8.67
CA CYS A 85 6.80 -6.85 -8.57
C CYS A 85 7.27 -5.83 -9.60
N ASN A 86 6.38 -5.45 -10.51
CA ASN A 86 6.67 -4.49 -11.56
C ASN A 86 5.85 -3.23 -11.32
N ASN A 87 6.53 -2.09 -11.29
CA ASN A 87 5.92 -0.81 -10.95
C ASN A 87 6.10 0.20 -12.07
N GLU A 88 5.03 0.89 -12.45
CA GLU A 88 5.09 2.07 -13.30
C GLU A 88 4.78 3.30 -12.46
N PHE A 89 5.72 4.25 -12.42
CA PHE A 89 5.55 5.52 -11.72
C PHE A 89 4.89 6.50 -12.68
N VAL A 90 3.62 6.81 -12.42
CA VAL A 90 2.78 7.56 -13.35
C VAL A 90 2.82 9.06 -13.07
N ALA A 91 2.76 9.46 -11.81
CA ALA A 91 2.76 10.86 -11.39
C ALA A 91 3.32 11.00 -9.99
N PRO A 92 3.90 12.17 -9.64
CA PRO A 92 4.43 12.38 -8.30
C PRO A 92 3.32 12.62 -7.28
N ALA A 93 3.65 12.35 -6.01
CA ALA A 93 2.84 12.75 -4.87
C ALA A 93 3.74 13.52 -3.89
N ASN A 94 3.15 14.35 -3.06
CA ASN A 94 3.88 15.30 -2.22
C ASN A 94 3.60 15.07 -0.74
N GLU A 95 4.43 15.66 0.10
CA GLU A 95 4.21 15.68 1.54
C GLU A 95 2.80 16.18 1.84
N GLY A 96 2.09 15.48 2.74
CA GLY A 96 0.73 15.82 3.14
C GLY A 96 -0.35 15.15 2.31
N ASP A 97 -0.02 14.61 1.15
CA ASP A 97 -1.00 13.91 0.32
C ASP A 97 -1.45 12.61 0.99
N LEU A 98 -2.72 12.28 0.81
CA LEU A 98 -3.26 10.99 1.19
C LEU A 98 -3.20 10.07 -0.03
N ILE A 99 -2.42 9.02 0.07
CA ILE A 99 -2.31 8.01 -1.00
C ILE A 99 -3.24 6.86 -0.65
N LEU A 100 -4.12 6.53 -1.59
CA LEU A 100 -5.04 5.42 -1.46
C LEU A 100 -4.63 4.32 -2.41
N GLY A 101 -4.70 3.09 -1.94
CA GLY A 101 -4.37 1.91 -2.73
C GLY A 101 -5.53 0.95 -2.83
N GLU A 102 -5.58 0.26 -3.95
CA GLU A 102 -6.51 -0.84 -4.15
C GLU A 102 -5.81 -1.93 -4.94
N ALA A 103 -6.12 -3.18 -4.62
CA ALA A 103 -5.57 -4.32 -5.32
C ALA A 103 -6.67 -5.28 -5.74
N GLU A 104 -6.42 -5.99 -6.84
CA GLU A 104 -7.33 -7.02 -7.32
C GLU A 104 -6.54 -8.27 -7.68
N THR A 105 -7.16 -9.42 -7.50
CA THR A 105 -6.60 -10.70 -7.91
C THR A 105 -6.87 -10.91 -9.40
N ILE A 106 -5.80 -11.11 -10.18
CA ILE A 106 -5.92 -11.43 -11.60
C ILE A 106 -6.17 -12.92 -11.74
N ARG A 107 -5.39 -13.74 -11.03
CA ARG A 107 -5.57 -15.18 -11.02
C ARG A 107 -4.98 -15.76 -9.73
N ARG A 108 -5.74 -16.61 -9.07
CA ARG A 108 -5.29 -17.37 -7.91
C ARG A 108 -5.09 -18.83 -8.29
N GLY A 109 -3.83 -19.27 -8.25
CA GLY A 109 -3.47 -20.65 -8.41
C GLY A 109 -3.31 -21.35 -7.07
N ARG A 110 -2.85 -22.59 -7.08
CA ARG A 110 -2.63 -23.38 -5.86
C ARG A 110 -1.55 -22.77 -4.96
N SER A 111 -0.44 -22.34 -5.53
CA SER A 111 0.70 -21.82 -4.79
C SER A 111 1.18 -20.45 -5.29
N ILE A 112 0.54 -19.90 -6.31
CA ILE A 112 0.91 -18.63 -6.93
C ILE A 112 -0.35 -17.79 -7.11
N VAL A 113 -0.24 -16.50 -6.79
CA VAL A 113 -1.31 -15.53 -7.00
C VAL A 113 -0.76 -14.39 -7.86
N PHE A 114 -1.48 -14.06 -8.92
CA PHE A 114 -1.18 -12.90 -9.77
C PHE A 114 -2.07 -11.74 -9.36
N MET A 115 -1.46 -10.62 -9.02
CA MET A 115 -2.14 -9.46 -8.45
C MET A 115 -1.82 -8.21 -9.24
N ARG A 116 -2.73 -7.24 -9.15
CA ARG A 116 -2.54 -5.89 -9.68
C ARG A 116 -2.97 -4.87 -8.64
N CYS A 117 -2.30 -3.72 -8.63
CA CYS A 117 -2.56 -2.66 -7.67
C CYS A 117 -2.49 -1.30 -8.35
N THR A 118 -3.29 -0.35 -7.87
CA THR A 118 -3.27 1.05 -8.28
C THR A 118 -3.18 1.92 -7.05
N LEU A 119 -2.27 2.88 -7.06
CA LEU A 119 -2.15 3.90 -6.02
C LEU A 119 -2.59 5.24 -6.60
N ARG A 120 -3.38 5.99 -5.81
CA ARG A 120 -3.93 7.29 -6.21
C ARG A 120 -3.77 8.32 -5.10
N THR A 121 -3.70 9.59 -5.50
CA THR A 121 -3.97 10.70 -4.59
C THR A 121 -5.07 11.56 -5.25
N GLY A 122 -6.20 11.71 -4.55
CA GLY A 122 -7.39 12.26 -5.20
C GLY A 122 -7.80 11.39 -6.37
N GLU A 123 -7.99 12.01 -7.55
CA GLU A 123 -8.32 11.28 -8.78
C GLU A 123 -7.08 10.91 -9.61
N GLN A 124 -5.90 11.38 -9.19
CA GLN A 124 -4.66 11.17 -9.94
C GLN A 124 -4.06 9.81 -9.61
N VAL A 125 -3.91 8.97 -10.62
CA VAL A 125 -3.13 7.74 -10.49
C VAL A 125 -1.66 8.13 -10.38
N ILE A 126 -0.98 7.60 -9.36
CA ILE A 126 0.44 7.88 -9.14
C ILE A 126 1.34 6.69 -9.41
N LEU A 127 0.80 5.48 -9.26
CA LEU A 127 1.56 4.26 -9.53
C LEU A 127 0.60 3.13 -9.91
N THR A 128 1.01 2.31 -10.86
CA THR A 128 0.38 1.02 -11.13
C THR A 128 1.41 -0.08 -10.90
N SER A 129 0.95 -1.23 -10.42
CA SER A 129 1.85 -2.32 -10.08
C SER A 129 1.21 -3.66 -10.40
N SER A 130 2.04 -4.62 -10.81
CA SER A 130 1.63 -6.02 -10.93
C SER A 130 2.65 -6.88 -10.20
N ALA A 131 2.19 -7.95 -9.57
CA ALA A 131 3.03 -8.81 -8.76
C ALA A 131 2.61 -10.27 -8.85
N VAL A 132 3.57 -11.13 -8.55
CA VAL A 132 3.38 -12.57 -8.43
C VAL A 132 3.86 -13.03 -7.07
#